data_2b00b1227c2d9f5096fe8c37eb7fa0b7
#
_entry.id   2b00b1227c2d9f5096fe8c37eb7fa0b7
#
_cell.length_a   1.000
_cell.length_b   1.000
_cell.length_c   1.000
_cell.angle_alpha   90.00
_cell.angle_beta   90.00
_cell.angle_gamma   90.00
#
_symmetry.space_group_name_H-M   'P 1'
#
loop_
_entity.id
_entity.type
_entity.pdbx_description
1 polymer ?
#
loop_
_entity_poly.entity_id
_entity_poly.type
_entity_poly.pdbx_seq_one_letter_code
_entity_poly.pdbx_strand_id
1 'polypeptide(L)'
;MERTLNIIKHDLWLEPFEEAINGRYRYALGKKSELTNGGKQSLSDFATGYLYFGLHKTSKGWVFREWAPNATQIYLIGTFSNWKEDQAYAMTRLENGNWEIELPADVLHHGDLYKLIVHWNGGCGERIPAWATRVVQDAQTGIFNAQVWDPQTPYVFKTKNFKPATDPLLIYECHIGMAQQEEKVG
;
A
#
# COMPACT_ATOMS: atom_id res chain seq x y z
N MET A 1 23.98 -24.41 21.94
CA MET A 1 24.13 -24.99 20.58
C MET A 1 23.05 -24.46 19.68
N GLU A 2 23.43 -23.75 18.65
CA GLU A 2 22.46 -23.29 17.64
C GLU A 2 21.92 -24.51 16.87
N ARG A 3 20.62 -24.60 16.72
CA ARG A 3 19.98 -25.76 16.07
C ARG A 3 20.11 -25.60 14.56
N THR A 4 20.86 -26.51 13.91
CA THR A 4 20.96 -26.55 12.44
C THR A 4 19.55 -26.64 11.83
N LEU A 5 19.24 -25.72 10.89
CA LEU A 5 17.96 -25.68 10.24
C LEU A 5 17.72 -26.95 9.40
N ASN A 6 16.47 -27.41 9.36
CA ASN A 6 16.12 -28.63 8.65
C ASN A 6 16.47 -28.58 7.15
N ILE A 7 16.39 -27.40 6.52
CA ILE A 7 16.74 -27.25 5.11
C ILE A 7 18.19 -27.66 4.81
N ILE A 8 19.11 -27.33 5.72
CA ILE A 8 20.53 -27.70 5.56
C ILE A 8 20.74 -29.22 5.75
N LYS A 9 19.96 -29.83 6.67
CA LYS A 9 20.01 -31.28 6.87
C LYS A 9 19.47 -32.08 5.71
N HIS A 10 18.52 -31.52 4.96
CA HIS A 10 17.93 -32.19 3.80
C HIS A 10 18.71 -31.95 2.51
N ASP A 11 19.51 -30.90 2.45
CA ASP A 11 20.36 -30.57 1.30
C ASP A 11 21.78 -30.21 1.75
N LEU A 12 22.67 -31.19 1.67
CA LEU A 12 24.07 -31.03 2.08
C LEU A 12 24.87 -30.02 1.25
N TRP A 13 24.40 -29.65 0.04
CA TRP A 13 24.99 -28.59 -0.76
C TRP A 13 24.85 -27.21 -0.12
N LEU A 14 23.96 -27.06 0.85
CA LEU A 14 23.76 -25.83 1.61
C LEU A 14 24.71 -25.71 2.82
N GLU A 15 25.43 -26.75 3.18
CA GLU A 15 26.35 -26.76 4.34
C GLU A 15 27.39 -25.63 4.30
N PRO A 16 28.04 -25.32 3.17
CA PRO A 16 28.97 -24.19 3.08
C PRO A 16 28.32 -22.82 3.32
N PHE A 17 27.00 -22.73 3.24
CA PHE A 17 26.22 -21.50 3.39
C PHE A 17 25.44 -21.47 4.71
N GLU A 18 25.68 -22.40 5.63
CA GLU A 18 24.93 -22.53 6.89
C GLU A 18 24.91 -21.23 7.69
N GLU A 19 26.02 -20.54 7.82
CA GLU A 19 26.10 -19.30 8.58
C GLU A 19 25.22 -18.19 7.95
N ALA A 20 25.28 -18.06 6.64
CA ALA A 20 24.46 -17.08 5.91
C ALA A 20 22.95 -17.39 6.01
N ILE A 21 22.59 -18.67 5.94
CA ILE A 21 21.19 -19.13 6.06
C ILE A 21 20.69 -18.88 7.48
N ASN A 22 21.46 -19.26 8.49
CA ASN A 22 21.15 -19.01 9.90
C ASN A 22 21.06 -17.53 10.20
N GLY A 23 21.95 -16.71 9.63
CA GLY A 23 21.93 -15.25 9.76
C GLY A 23 20.63 -14.64 9.24
N ARG A 24 20.16 -15.05 8.06
CA ARG A 24 18.87 -14.62 7.48
C ARG A 24 17.68 -15.07 8.32
N TYR A 25 17.72 -16.29 8.83
CA TYR A 25 16.67 -16.80 9.71
C TYR A 25 16.59 -16.01 11.02
N ARG A 26 17.73 -15.74 11.67
CA ARG A 26 17.79 -14.89 12.88
C ARG A 26 17.27 -13.48 12.61
N TYR A 27 17.65 -12.90 11.47
CA TYR A 27 17.15 -11.59 11.07
C TYR A 27 15.61 -11.59 10.92
N ALA A 28 15.03 -12.59 10.24
CA ALA A 28 13.60 -12.72 10.08
C ALA A 28 12.85 -12.86 11.42
N LEU A 29 13.41 -13.69 12.34
CA LEU A 29 12.85 -13.83 13.69
C LEU A 29 12.96 -12.55 14.50
N GLY A 30 14.09 -11.84 14.40
CA GLY A 30 14.31 -10.54 15.05
C GLY A 30 13.29 -9.51 14.56
N LYS A 31 13.08 -9.41 13.25
CA LYS A 31 12.07 -8.53 12.66
C LYS A 31 10.66 -8.92 13.07
N LYS A 32 10.32 -10.20 13.07
CA LYS A 32 9.04 -10.66 13.60
C LYS A 32 8.84 -10.22 15.06
N SER A 33 9.84 -10.39 15.91
CA SER A 33 9.77 -9.98 17.32
C SER A 33 9.59 -8.48 17.46
N GLU A 34 10.32 -7.68 16.68
CA GLU A 34 10.18 -6.22 16.63
C GLU A 34 8.75 -5.80 16.26
N LEU A 35 8.25 -6.31 15.12
CA LEU A 35 6.91 -5.96 14.60
C LEU A 35 5.76 -6.42 15.51
N THR A 36 5.96 -7.49 16.26
CA THR A 36 4.97 -8.04 17.19
C THR A 36 5.15 -7.55 18.63
N ASN A 37 6.02 -6.56 18.86
CA ASN A 37 6.35 -6.06 20.19
C ASN A 37 6.71 -7.21 21.15
N GLY A 38 7.66 -8.07 20.74
CA GLY A 38 8.07 -9.24 21.51
C GLY A 38 6.99 -10.34 21.60
N GLY A 39 6.08 -10.41 20.64
CA GLY A 39 4.99 -11.41 20.60
C GLY A 39 3.73 -10.99 21.37
N LYS A 40 3.64 -9.73 21.83
CA LYS A 40 2.44 -9.20 22.51
C LYS A 40 1.28 -8.94 21.54
N GLN A 41 1.54 -8.86 20.26
CA GLN A 41 0.56 -8.73 19.19
C GLN A 41 0.93 -9.67 18.03
N SER A 42 -0.04 -9.97 17.17
CA SER A 42 0.20 -10.77 15.95
C SER A 42 0.78 -9.91 14.83
N LEU A 43 1.31 -10.54 13.77
CA LEU A 43 1.66 -9.82 12.55
C LEU A 43 0.42 -9.23 11.85
N SER A 44 -0.74 -9.86 12.00
CA SER A 44 -2.01 -9.33 11.48
C SER A 44 -2.39 -8.02 12.18
N ASP A 45 -2.16 -7.91 13.48
CA ASP A 45 -2.41 -6.66 14.22
C ASP A 45 -1.45 -5.55 13.79
N PHE A 46 -0.22 -5.90 13.40
CA PHE A 46 0.72 -4.94 12.83
C PHE A 46 0.33 -4.52 11.40
N ALA A 47 -0.20 -5.45 10.60
CA ALA A 47 -0.52 -5.24 9.19
C ALA A 47 -1.82 -4.43 8.96
N THR A 48 -2.01 -3.33 9.69
CA THR A 48 -3.18 -2.45 9.66
C THR A 48 -2.93 -1.12 8.95
N GLY A 49 -1.86 -1.04 8.15
CA GLY A 49 -1.50 0.19 7.43
C GLY A 49 -2.63 0.77 6.59
N TYR A 50 -3.51 -0.08 6.05
CA TYR A 50 -4.69 0.33 5.28
C TYR A 50 -5.73 1.12 6.12
N LEU A 51 -5.71 1.04 7.44
CA LEU A 51 -6.54 1.84 8.34
C LEU A 51 -5.91 3.19 8.67
N TYR A 52 -4.64 3.37 8.38
CA TYR A 52 -3.88 4.58 8.68
C TYR A 52 -3.56 5.38 7.42
N PHE A 53 -2.97 4.73 6.39
CA PHE A 53 -2.60 5.36 5.13
C PHE A 53 -3.78 5.44 4.16
N GLY A 54 -3.65 6.34 3.18
CA GLY A 54 -4.68 6.61 2.20
C GLY A 54 -5.66 7.69 2.66
N LEU A 55 -6.77 7.79 1.95
CA LEU A 55 -7.82 8.78 2.20
C LEU A 55 -8.92 8.18 3.07
N HIS A 56 -9.16 8.81 4.23
CA HIS A 56 -10.19 8.39 5.17
C HIS A 56 -11.13 9.52 5.51
N LYS A 57 -12.43 9.22 5.55
CA LYS A 57 -13.45 10.14 6.07
C LYS A 57 -13.53 10.03 7.58
N THR A 58 -13.56 11.18 8.24
CA THR A 58 -13.69 11.31 9.70
C THR A 58 -14.94 12.11 10.05
N SER A 59 -15.27 12.22 11.33
CA SER A 59 -16.36 13.09 11.80
C SER A 59 -16.09 14.58 11.59
N LYS A 60 -14.82 14.97 11.34
CA LYS A 60 -14.41 16.38 11.16
C LYS A 60 -14.15 16.74 9.70
N GLY A 61 -14.08 15.76 8.80
CA GLY A 61 -13.71 15.96 7.41
C GLY A 61 -12.92 14.78 6.85
N TRP A 62 -11.89 15.06 6.11
CA TRP A 62 -11.03 14.06 5.50
C TRP A 62 -9.63 14.10 6.11
N VAL A 63 -8.99 12.95 6.22
CA VAL A 63 -7.57 12.84 6.51
C VAL A 63 -6.94 11.98 5.43
N PHE A 64 -5.83 12.46 4.88
CA PHE A 64 -5.04 11.71 3.92
C PHE A 64 -3.62 11.55 4.44
N ARG A 65 -3.10 10.31 4.37
CA ARG A 65 -1.73 9.97 4.81
C ARG A 65 -1.00 9.16 3.75
N GLU A 66 0.29 9.46 3.61
CA GLU A 66 1.19 8.72 2.72
C GLU A 66 2.55 8.54 3.38
N TRP A 67 3.26 7.49 2.98
CA TRP A 67 4.63 7.26 3.40
C TRP A 67 5.58 7.56 2.24
N ALA A 68 6.41 8.57 2.40
CA ALA A 68 7.36 9.00 1.41
C ALA A 68 8.61 9.61 2.09
N PRO A 69 9.50 8.76 2.62
CA PRO A 69 10.61 9.21 3.47
C PRO A 69 11.61 10.13 2.76
N ASN A 70 11.74 10.00 1.43
CA ASN A 70 12.67 10.78 0.61
C ASN A 70 12.02 12.01 -0.05
N ALA A 71 10.73 12.22 0.16
CA ALA A 71 10.05 13.40 -0.34
C ALA A 71 10.48 14.65 0.42
N THR A 72 10.60 15.77 -0.29
CA THR A 72 10.87 17.11 0.27
C THR A 72 9.61 17.93 0.44
N GLN A 73 8.59 17.67 -0.41
CA GLN A 73 7.26 18.27 -0.35
C GLN A 73 6.27 17.36 -1.06
N ILE A 74 5.02 17.34 -0.59
CA ILE A 74 3.90 16.61 -1.24
C ILE A 74 2.69 17.52 -1.27
N TYR A 75 2.00 17.55 -2.41
CA TYR A 75 0.70 18.19 -2.60
C TYR A 75 -0.35 17.16 -3.01
N LEU A 76 -1.52 17.26 -2.43
CA LEU A 76 -2.70 16.56 -2.94
C LEU A 76 -3.30 17.41 -4.06
N ILE A 77 -3.43 16.85 -5.26
CA ILE A 77 -4.01 17.52 -6.43
C ILE A 77 -5.18 16.72 -6.98
N GLY A 78 -6.10 17.39 -7.62
CA GLY A 78 -7.26 16.72 -8.20
C GLY A 78 -8.27 17.69 -8.81
N THR A 79 -9.49 17.19 -9.03
CA THR A 79 -10.60 18.00 -9.55
C THR A 79 -10.89 19.22 -8.67
N PHE A 80 -10.72 19.09 -7.37
CA PHE A 80 -10.90 20.16 -6.37
C PHE A 80 -9.85 21.25 -6.41
N SER A 81 -8.65 21.00 -6.94
CA SER A 81 -7.53 21.95 -7.06
C SER A 81 -7.24 22.38 -8.51
N ASN A 82 -8.12 22.00 -9.47
CA ASN A 82 -7.85 22.11 -10.91
C ASN A 82 -6.50 21.50 -11.32
N TRP A 83 -6.12 20.40 -10.67
CA TRP A 83 -4.87 19.64 -10.91
C TRP A 83 -3.60 20.48 -10.70
N LYS A 84 -3.66 21.50 -9.84
CA LYS A 84 -2.53 22.39 -9.54
C LYS A 84 -2.10 22.21 -8.09
N GLU A 85 -0.82 22.45 -7.87
CA GLU A 85 -0.28 22.61 -6.53
C GLU A 85 -0.84 23.87 -5.89
N ASP A 86 -1.33 23.75 -4.67
CA ASP A 86 -1.84 24.84 -3.85
C ASP A 86 -1.43 24.58 -2.40
N GLN A 87 -1.07 25.65 -1.69
CA GLN A 87 -0.69 25.56 -0.28
C GLN A 87 -1.83 25.04 0.61
N ALA A 88 -3.08 25.24 0.21
CA ALA A 88 -4.24 24.67 0.90
C ALA A 88 -4.24 23.15 0.89
N TYR A 89 -3.53 22.53 -0.06
CA TYR A 89 -3.43 21.08 -0.23
C TYR A 89 -2.01 20.55 -0.03
N ALA A 90 -1.12 21.37 0.56
CA ALA A 90 0.22 20.93 0.93
C ALA A 90 0.17 20.01 2.14
N MET A 91 0.82 18.86 2.04
CA MET A 91 0.91 17.91 3.14
C MET A 91 2.00 18.31 4.14
N THR A 92 1.75 18.04 5.39
CA THR A 92 2.70 18.21 6.49
C THR A 92 3.52 16.95 6.68
N ARG A 93 4.84 17.10 6.76
CA ARG A 93 5.75 16.01 7.07
C ARG A 93 5.68 15.67 8.56
N LEU A 94 5.46 14.40 8.85
CA LEU A 94 5.50 13.82 10.19
C LEU A 94 6.79 13.03 10.41
N GLU A 95 6.89 12.36 11.54
CA GLU A 95 8.00 11.45 11.84
C GLU A 95 7.99 10.21 10.95
N ASN A 96 9.14 9.52 10.87
CA ASN A 96 9.32 8.27 10.16
C ASN A 96 8.99 8.29 8.65
N GLY A 97 9.04 9.48 8.03
CA GLY A 97 8.75 9.64 6.60
C GLY A 97 7.27 9.66 6.25
N ASN A 98 6.41 9.78 7.24
CA ASN A 98 4.97 9.93 7.04
C ASN A 98 4.64 11.39 6.65
N TRP A 99 3.54 11.52 5.91
CA TRP A 99 2.96 12.79 5.48
C TRP A 99 1.47 12.75 5.75
N GLU A 100 0.90 13.90 6.14
CA GLU A 100 -0.50 14.02 6.46
C GLU A 100 -1.08 15.34 5.99
N ILE A 101 -2.35 15.32 5.59
CA ILE A 101 -3.18 16.50 5.45
C ILE A 101 -4.58 16.21 6.00
N GLU A 102 -5.13 17.16 6.72
CA GLU A 102 -6.53 17.19 7.13
C GLU A 102 -7.28 18.22 6.30
N LEU A 103 -8.43 17.85 5.76
CA LEU A 103 -9.27 18.71 4.92
C LEU A 103 -10.70 18.79 5.50
N PRO A 104 -11.36 19.94 5.41
CA PRO A 104 -12.77 20.08 5.74
C PRO A 104 -13.66 19.10 4.95
N ALA A 105 -14.84 18.80 5.48
CA ALA A 105 -15.73 17.79 4.90
C ALA A 105 -16.29 18.17 3.52
N ASP A 106 -16.34 19.46 3.21
CA ASP A 106 -16.87 20.05 1.98
C ASP A 106 -15.83 20.25 0.87
N VAL A 107 -14.58 19.84 1.11
CA VAL A 107 -13.50 20.00 0.12
C VAL A 107 -13.50 18.83 -0.89
N LEU A 108 -13.72 17.61 -0.43
CA LEU A 108 -13.71 16.42 -1.28
C LEU A 108 -15.11 15.80 -1.38
N HIS A 109 -15.52 15.49 -2.61
CA HIS A 109 -16.81 14.90 -2.89
C HIS A 109 -16.69 13.52 -3.52
N HIS A 110 -17.73 12.71 -3.37
CA HIS A 110 -17.82 11.42 -4.04
C HIS A 110 -17.59 11.56 -5.55
N GLY A 111 -16.65 10.80 -6.09
CA GLY A 111 -16.30 10.82 -7.51
C GLY A 111 -15.15 11.75 -7.87
N ASP A 112 -14.71 12.65 -6.99
CA ASP A 112 -13.54 13.48 -7.23
C ASP A 112 -12.32 12.64 -7.55
N LEU A 113 -11.55 13.08 -8.53
CA LEU A 113 -10.30 12.43 -8.93
C LEU A 113 -9.12 13.13 -8.28
N TYR A 114 -8.12 12.33 -7.86
CA TYR A 114 -6.96 12.89 -7.19
C TYR A 114 -5.68 12.10 -7.45
N LYS A 115 -4.55 12.78 -7.25
CA LYS A 115 -3.18 12.25 -7.24
C LYS A 115 -2.35 13.01 -6.21
N LEU A 116 -1.12 12.61 -6.07
CA LEU A 116 -0.08 13.36 -5.38
C LEU A 116 0.90 13.95 -6.39
N ILE A 117 1.35 15.18 -6.17
CA ILE A 117 2.63 15.64 -6.68
C ILE A 117 3.65 15.48 -5.56
N VAL A 118 4.66 14.68 -5.82
CA VAL A 118 5.74 14.40 -4.87
C VAL A 118 7.01 15.07 -5.39
N HIS A 119 7.59 15.94 -4.56
CA HIS A 119 8.88 16.54 -4.82
C HIS A 119 9.98 15.78 -4.06
N TRP A 120 11.14 15.65 -4.68
CA TRP A 120 12.35 15.09 -4.08
C TRP A 120 13.59 15.84 -4.57
N ASN A 121 14.75 15.56 -4.02
CA ASN A 121 16.00 16.17 -4.49
C ASN A 121 16.22 15.86 -5.98
N GLY A 122 16.15 16.91 -6.80
CA GLY A 122 16.40 16.82 -8.24
C GLY A 122 15.16 16.59 -9.11
N GLY A 123 13.93 16.60 -8.56
CA GLY A 123 12.73 16.46 -9.39
C GLY A 123 11.41 16.43 -8.64
N CYS A 124 10.35 16.29 -9.42
CA CYS A 124 9.01 16.04 -8.93
C CYS A 124 8.24 15.16 -9.91
N GLY A 125 7.11 14.63 -9.49
CA GLY A 125 6.25 13.85 -10.38
C GLY A 125 4.94 13.48 -9.74
N GLU A 126 3.94 13.24 -10.59
CA GLU A 126 2.64 12.74 -10.18
C GLU A 126 2.70 11.28 -9.76
N ARG A 127 1.95 10.93 -8.73
CA ARG A 127 1.81 9.56 -8.23
C ARG A 127 0.37 9.28 -7.88
N ILE A 128 -0.12 8.10 -8.23
CA ILE A 128 -1.31 7.54 -7.59
C ILE A 128 -0.89 7.12 -6.19
N PRO A 129 -1.65 7.51 -5.15
CA PRO A 129 -1.33 7.09 -3.78
C PRO A 129 -1.23 5.58 -3.63
N ALA A 130 -0.24 5.11 -2.89
CA ALA A 130 0.00 3.68 -2.67
C ALA A 130 -1.20 2.96 -2.01
N TRP A 131 -1.96 3.69 -1.20
CA TRP A 131 -3.13 3.18 -0.47
C TRP A 131 -4.45 3.69 -1.05
N ALA A 132 -4.51 3.99 -2.35
CA ALA A 132 -5.76 4.36 -3.01
C ALA A 132 -6.72 3.17 -2.98
N THR A 133 -7.91 3.35 -2.41
CA THR A 133 -8.93 2.30 -2.32
C THR A 133 -9.71 2.12 -3.62
N ARG A 134 -9.68 3.13 -4.48
CA ARG A 134 -10.30 3.09 -5.81
C ARG A 134 -9.44 3.84 -6.81
N VAL A 135 -9.20 3.21 -7.95
CA VAL A 135 -8.50 3.77 -9.10
C VAL A 135 -9.39 3.63 -10.32
N VAL A 136 -9.48 4.67 -11.11
CA VAL A 136 -10.24 4.70 -12.36
C VAL A 136 -9.37 5.18 -13.51
N GLN A 137 -9.63 4.68 -14.69
CA GLN A 137 -8.97 5.12 -15.91
C GLN A 137 -9.88 6.09 -16.67
N ASP A 138 -9.35 7.24 -17.04
CA ASP A 138 -10.01 8.16 -17.92
C ASP A 138 -10.13 7.56 -19.33
N ALA A 139 -11.34 7.49 -19.86
CA ALA A 139 -11.62 6.81 -21.13
C ALA A 139 -11.03 7.52 -22.36
N GLN A 140 -10.77 8.82 -22.27
CA GLN A 140 -10.26 9.62 -23.39
C GLN A 140 -8.73 9.68 -23.39
N THR A 141 -8.14 9.87 -22.22
CA THR A 141 -6.68 10.05 -22.07
C THR A 141 -5.95 8.76 -21.74
N GLY A 142 -6.65 7.74 -21.27
CA GLY A 142 -6.05 6.51 -20.75
C GLY A 142 -5.32 6.68 -19.41
N ILE A 143 -5.37 7.88 -18.81
CA ILE A 143 -4.67 8.20 -17.56
C ILE A 143 -5.43 7.61 -16.37
N PHE A 144 -4.71 6.96 -15.47
CA PHE A 144 -5.26 6.48 -14.21
C PHE A 144 -5.20 7.54 -13.12
N ASN A 145 -6.28 7.62 -12.33
CA ASN A 145 -6.39 8.51 -11.18
C ASN A 145 -7.00 7.75 -9.99
N ALA A 146 -6.60 8.10 -8.79
CA ALA A 146 -7.34 7.72 -7.59
C ALA A 146 -8.68 8.46 -7.56
N GLN A 147 -9.71 7.85 -6.97
CA GLN A 147 -11.04 8.43 -6.87
C GLN A 147 -11.54 8.42 -5.44
N VAL A 148 -12.10 9.54 -5.01
CA VAL A 148 -12.81 9.66 -3.73
C VAL A 148 -14.07 8.80 -3.79
N TRP A 149 -14.18 7.81 -2.89
CA TRP A 149 -15.30 6.89 -2.86
C TRP A 149 -16.09 7.04 -1.56
N ASP A 150 -17.14 7.83 -1.63
CA ASP A 150 -18.06 8.12 -0.52
C ASP A 150 -19.51 8.21 -1.05
N PRO A 151 -20.07 7.10 -1.55
CA PRO A 151 -21.42 7.11 -2.11
C PRO A 151 -22.47 7.36 -1.02
N GLN A 152 -23.50 8.15 -1.33
CA GLN A 152 -24.62 8.40 -0.43
C GLN A 152 -25.33 7.10 0.01
N THR A 153 -25.38 6.12 -0.89
CA THR A 153 -25.91 4.79 -0.59
C THR A 153 -24.79 3.77 -0.73
N PRO A 154 -24.20 3.29 0.37
CA PRO A 154 -23.20 2.25 0.34
C PRO A 154 -23.73 0.97 -0.30
N TYR A 155 -22.85 0.25 -1.00
CA TYR A 155 -23.21 -1.06 -1.52
C TYR A 155 -23.46 -2.05 -0.38
N VAL A 156 -24.60 -2.73 -0.45
CA VAL A 156 -24.95 -3.79 0.52
C VAL A 156 -24.76 -5.15 -0.15
N PHE A 157 -23.88 -5.96 0.41
CA PHE A 157 -23.64 -7.32 -0.08
C PHE A 157 -24.90 -8.18 0.09
N LYS A 158 -25.31 -8.86 -0.98
CA LYS A 158 -26.46 -9.77 -0.97
C LYS A 158 -26.23 -10.98 -0.06
N THR A 159 -24.99 -11.46 0.00
CA THR A 159 -24.57 -12.58 0.85
C THR A 159 -24.23 -12.09 2.23
N LYS A 160 -25.18 -12.21 3.17
CA LYS A 160 -25.06 -11.67 4.53
C LYS A 160 -24.13 -12.49 5.45
N ASN A 161 -23.91 -13.77 5.16
CA ASN A 161 -23.19 -14.70 6.04
C ASN A 161 -21.90 -15.23 5.42
N PHE A 162 -21.29 -14.46 4.49
CA PHE A 162 -20.00 -14.85 3.94
C PHE A 162 -18.96 -14.88 5.07
N LYS A 163 -18.32 -16.03 5.24
CA LYS A 163 -17.15 -16.17 6.10
C LYS A 163 -15.93 -16.36 5.19
N PRO A 164 -14.94 -15.47 5.25
CA PRO A 164 -13.71 -15.67 4.49
C PRO A 164 -13.00 -16.94 4.97
N ALA A 165 -12.27 -17.58 4.11
CA ALA A 165 -11.38 -18.67 4.51
C ALA A 165 -10.37 -18.15 5.55
N THR A 166 -10.14 -18.96 6.59
CA THR A 166 -9.18 -18.62 7.66
C THR A 166 -7.75 -19.01 7.29
N ASP A 167 -7.58 -19.82 6.25
CA ASP A 167 -6.28 -20.24 5.77
C ASP A 167 -5.59 -19.14 4.96
N PRO A 168 -4.25 -19.07 4.97
CA PRO A 168 -3.51 -18.14 4.14
C PRO A 168 -3.88 -18.32 2.66
N LEU A 169 -4.20 -17.20 2.01
CA LEU A 169 -4.47 -17.20 0.58
C LEU A 169 -3.17 -17.43 -0.19
N LEU A 170 -3.15 -18.45 -1.03
CA LEU A 170 -2.09 -18.69 -2.00
C LEU A 170 -2.57 -18.13 -3.35
N ILE A 171 -1.99 -16.99 -3.75
CA ILE A 171 -2.38 -16.28 -4.98
C ILE A 171 -1.27 -16.46 -6.01
N TYR A 172 -1.62 -17.04 -7.17
CA TYR A 172 -0.75 -17.07 -8.33
C TYR A 172 -1.31 -16.14 -9.40
N GLU A 173 -0.55 -15.10 -9.74
CA GLU A 173 -0.87 -14.18 -10.83
C GLU A 173 -0.07 -14.57 -12.06
N CYS A 174 -0.73 -14.71 -13.21
CA CYS A 174 -0.08 -15.00 -14.48
C CYS A 174 -0.68 -14.18 -15.62
N HIS A 175 0.17 -13.84 -16.58
CA HIS A 175 -0.25 -13.25 -17.84
C HIS A 175 -0.31 -14.36 -18.91
N ILE A 176 -1.51 -14.69 -19.39
CA ILE A 176 -1.74 -15.82 -20.31
C ILE A 176 -0.91 -15.67 -21.59
N GLY A 177 -0.79 -14.45 -22.13
CA GLY A 177 0.02 -14.17 -23.33
C GLY A 177 1.52 -14.36 -23.14
N MET A 178 2.00 -14.47 -21.89
CA MET A 178 3.41 -14.70 -21.54
C MET A 178 3.67 -16.09 -20.97
N ALA A 179 2.63 -16.90 -20.85
CA ALA A 179 2.71 -18.21 -20.19
C ALA A 179 3.25 -19.32 -21.09
N GLN A 180 3.47 -19.05 -22.39
CA GLN A 180 4.08 -20.02 -23.30
C GLN A 180 5.10 -19.33 -24.20
N GLN A 181 6.19 -20.06 -24.52
CA GLN A 181 7.28 -19.59 -25.38
C GLN A 181 7.10 -19.97 -26.87
N GLU A 182 6.17 -20.87 -27.17
CA GLU A 182 5.89 -21.29 -28.53
C GLU A 182 4.83 -20.37 -29.16
N GLU A 183 5.17 -19.73 -30.28
CA GLU A 183 4.21 -19.06 -31.14
C GLU A 183 3.31 -20.10 -31.81
N LYS A 184 2.20 -20.43 -31.19
CA LYS A 184 1.11 -21.14 -31.87
C LYS A 184 0.16 -20.13 -32.44
N VAL A 185 0.25 -19.94 -33.75
CA VAL A 185 -0.80 -19.26 -34.50
C VAL A 185 -2.01 -20.21 -34.51
N GLY A 186 -3.05 -19.82 -33.75
CA GLY A 186 -4.33 -20.51 -33.77
C GLY A 186 -5.19 -20.02 -34.92
#